data_602d1be1bba2519b86bb85aef07ed2dd
#
_entry.id   602d1be1bba2519b86bb85aef07ed2dd
#
_cell.length_a   1.000
_cell.length_b   1.000
_cell.length_c   1.000
_cell.angle_alpha   90.00
_cell.angle_beta   90.00
_cell.angle_gamma   90.00
#
_symmetry.space_group_name_H-M   'P 1'
#
loop_
_entity.id
_entity.type
_entity.pdbx_description
1 polymer ?
#
loop_
_entity_poly.entity_id
_entity_poly.type
_entity_poly.pdbx_seq_one_letter_code
_entity_poly.pdbx_strand_id
1 'polypeptide(L)'
;MRVALQSARNAKKPVIFMKVGSTEAGARAAASHTASLAGEDAIYDGLFKQYGVYRAETTEEMADVAYACQFGRYPNGPKIGLQTISGGIGVQMADAASKKGFDVAPLPKSTQEKIINLIPFAGVNNPVDFTGQVLNERKLLEDSMRFVI
;
A
#
# COMPACT_ATOMS: atom_id res chain seq x y z
N MET A 1 2.89 -1.80 26.82
CA MET A 1 3.03 -1.42 25.41
C MET A 1 4.48 -1.41 24.93
N ARG A 2 5.41 -0.59 25.48
CA ARG A 2 6.82 -0.49 25.00
C ARG A 2 7.53 -1.85 24.87
N VAL A 3 7.42 -2.73 25.86
CA VAL A 3 8.03 -4.07 25.79
C VAL A 3 7.51 -4.88 24.61
N ALA A 4 6.19 -4.88 24.38
CA ALA A 4 5.59 -5.59 23.25
C ALA A 4 6.04 -5.02 21.89
N LEU A 5 6.10 -3.69 21.75
CA LEU A 5 6.58 -3.03 20.53
C LEU A 5 8.06 -3.33 20.27
N GLN A 6 8.89 -3.32 21.32
CA GLN A 6 10.30 -3.69 21.20
C GLN A 6 10.46 -5.16 20.78
N SER A 7 9.66 -6.06 21.33
CA SER A 7 9.68 -7.48 20.95
C SER A 7 9.28 -7.68 19.50
N ALA A 8 8.22 -6.99 19.03
CA ALA A 8 7.80 -7.05 17.64
C ALA A 8 8.88 -6.52 16.69
N ARG A 9 9.53 -5.40 17.04
CA ARG A 9 10.64 -4.82 16.27
C ARG A 9 11.83 -5.78 16.17
N ASN A 10 12.22 -6.40 17.29
CA ASN A 10 13.31 -7.39 17.33
C ASN A 10 12.97 -8.61 16.47
N ALA A 11 11.71 -9.01 16.45
CA ALA A 11 11.22 -10.11 15.63
C ALA A 11 10.96 -9.70 14.14
N LYS A 12 11.23 -8.44 13.78
CA LYS A 12 10.94 -7.87 12.44
C LYS A 12 9.48 -8.07 12.00
N LYS A 13 8.56 -8.02 12.96
CA LYS A 13 7.12 -8.13 12.69
C LYS A 13 6.48 -6.75 12.62
N PRO A 14 5.71 -6.45 11.58
CA PRO A 14 4.96 -5.20 11.50
C PRO A 14 3.92 -5.14 12.63
N VAL A 15 3.70 -3.95 13.15
CA VAL A 15 2.63 -3.68 14.11
C VAL A 15 1.72 -2.64 13.49
N ILE A 16 0.45 -2.97 13.41
CA ILE A 16 -0.61 -2.08 12.96
C ILE A 16 -1.49 -1.79 14.16
N PHE A 17 -1.75 -0.54 14.42
CA PHE A 17 -2.50 -0.12 15.59
C PHE A 17 -3.57 0.90 15.20
N MET A 18 -4.79 0.67 15.61
CA MET A 18 -5.88 1.65 15.49
C MET A 18 -6.16 2.22 16.88
N LYS A 19 -5.82 3.49 17.09
CA LYS A 19 -6.11 4.18 18.35
C LYS A 19 -7.37 5.03 18.19
N VAL A 20 -8.40 4.67 18.92
CA VAL A 20 -9.65 5.43 19.01
C VAL A 20 -9.61 6.44 20.15
N GLY A 21 -10.53 7.40 20.15
CA GLY A 21 -10.60 8.45 21.18
C GLY A 21 -9.52 9.52 21.00
N SER A 22 -9.17 9.85 19.76
CA SER A 22 -8.22 10.92 19.41
C SER A 22 -8.84 12.33 19.47
N THR A 23 -10.17 12.43 19.44
CA THR A 23 -10.92 13.68 19.58
C THR A 23 -11.52 13.77 20.97
N GLU A 24 -11.87 15.01 21.40
CA GLU A 24 -12.52 15.21 22.69
C GLU A 24 -13.83 14.41 22.82
N ALA A 25 -14.64 14.37 21.76
CA ALA A 25 -15.88 13.58 21.73
C ALA A 25 -15.61 12.08 21.82
N GLY A 26 -14.63 11.59 21.07
CA GLY A 26 -14.20 10.19 21.11
C GLY A 26 -13.61 9.78 22.45
N ALA A 27 -12.82 10.65 23.09
CA ALA A 27 -12.28 10.41 24.44
C ALA A 27 -13.38 10.32 25.48
N ARG A 28 -14.39 11.21 25.46
CA ARG A 28 -15.56 11.11 26.36
C ARG A 28 -16.34 9.81 26.14
N ALA A 29 -16.55 9.42 24.87
CA ALA A 29 -17.23 8.15 24.57
C ALA A 29 -16.43 6.94 25.08
N ALA A 30 -15.11 6.90 24.86
CA ALA A 30 -14.25 5.82 25.34
C ALA A 30 -14.27 5.72 26.88
N ALA A 31 -14.21 6.84 27.59
CA ALA A 31 -14.26 6.86 29.06
C ALA A 31 -15.57 6.28 29.60
N SER A 32 -16.69 6.51 28.92
CA SER A 32 -17.99 5.96 29.35
C SER A 32 -18.11 4.44 29.18
N HIS A 33 -17.36 3.86 28.23
CA HIS A 33 -17.42 2.43 27.93
C HIS A 33 -16.41 1.59 28.68
N THR A 34 -15.23 2.12 28.95
CA THR A 34 -14.12 1.31 29.49
C THR A 34 -13.66 1.74 30.87
N ALA A 35 -14.23 2.80 31.44
CA ALA A 35 -13.79 3.48 32.69
C ALA A 35 -12.27 3.83 32.66
N SER A 36 -11.65 3.80 31.49
CA SER A 36 -10.24 4.08 31.29
C SER A 36 -10.07 5.43 30.58
N LEU A 37 -9.13 6.25 31.08
CA LEU A 37 -8.73 7.47 30.41
C LEU A 37 -8.09 7.12 29.07
N ALA A 38 -8.61 7.66 27.98
CA ALA A 38 -7.92 7.64 26.71
C ALA A 38 -6.64 8.47 26.89
N GLY A 39 -5.48 7.83 26.89
CA GLY A 39 -4.20 8.54 27.02
C GLY A 39 -4.02 9.57 25.92
N GLU A 40 -3.19 10.57 26.17
CA GLU A 40 -2.91 11.65 25.21
C GLU A 40 -2.43 11.14 23.87
N ASP A 41 -3.07 11.59 22.80
CA ASP A 41 -2.87 11.12 21.44
C ASP A 41 -1.42 11.34 20.97
N ALA A 42 -0.83 12.49 21.32
CA ALA A 42 0.55 12.85 20.99
C ALA A 42 1.59 11.86 21.58
N ILE A 43 1.31 11.27 22.75
CA ILE A 43 2.19 10.27 23.34
C ILE A 43 2.18 8.98 22.52
N TYR A 44 1.01 8.59 22.02
CA TYR A 44 0.89 7.43 21.12
C TYR A 44 1.59 7.66 19.80
N ASP A 45 1.44 8.84 19.19
CA ASP A 45 2.13 9.19 17.94
C ASP A 45 3.64 9.15 18.09
N GLY A 46 4.18 9.73 19.18
CA GLY A 46 5.60 9.65 19.48
C GLY A 46 6.09 8.22 19.62
N LEU A 47 5.33 7.38 20.33
CA LEU A 47 5.64 5.98 20.53
C LEU A 47 5.58 5.19 19.20
N PHE A 48 4.55 5.40 18.41
CA PHE A 48 4.38 4.72 17.14
C PHE A 48 5.50 5.07 16.17
N LYS A 49 5.86 6.35 16.08
CA LYS A 49 6.99 6.81 15.28
C LYS A 49 8.33 6.18 15.74
N GLN A 50 8.55 6.10 17.05
CA GLN A 50 9.78 5.52 17.60
C GLN A 50 9.93 4.03 17.28
N TYR A 51 8.84 3.28 17.29
CA TYR A 51 8.85 1.83 17.10
C TYR A 51 8.48 1.37 15.69
N GLY A 52 8.15 2.30 14.79
CA GLY A 52 7.74 1.97 13.42
C GLY A 52 6.37 1.29 13.35
N VAL A 53 5.46 1.70 14.23
CA VAL A 53 4.07 1.20 14.24
C VAL A 53 3.27 1.94 13.17
N TYR A 54 2.54 1.21 12.35
CA TYR A 54 1.57 1.80 11.43
C TYR A 54 0.30 2.15 12.20
N ARG A 55 -0.07 3.43 12.19
CA ARG A 55 -1.32 3.89 12.80
C ARG A 55 -2.41 3.93 11.73
N ALA A 56 -3.37 3.02 11.81
CA ALA A 56 -4.54 3.00 10.95
C ALA A 56 -5.63 3.92 11.49
N GLU A 57 -6.29 4.66 10.62
CA GLU A 57 -7.40 5.55 10.96
C GLU A 57 -8.75 4.85 10.90
N THR A 58 -8.88 3.82 10.05
CA THR A 58 -10.10 3.05 9.87
C THR A 58 -9.85 1.54 9.99
N THR A 59 -10.92 0.80 10.25
CA THR A 59 -10.86 -0.68 10.28
C THR A 59 -10.50 -1.26 8.92
N GLU A 60 -10.98 -0.65 7.84
CA GLU A 60 -10.68 -1.05 6.47
C GLU A 60 -9.19 -0.87 6.18
N GLU A 61 -8.64 0.30 6.47
CA GLU A 61 -7.21 0.58 6.31
C GLU A 61 -6.35 -0.40 7.14
N MET A 62 -6.75 -0.69 8.37
CA MET A 62 -6.06 -1.68 9.21
C MET A 62 -6.06 -3.06 8.57
N ALA A 63 -7.18 -3.49 7.98
CA ALA A 63 -7.29 -4.77 7.28
C ALA A 63 -6.43 -4.79 6.01
N ASP A 64 -6.46 -3.74 5.20
CA ASP A 64 -5.69 -3.63 3.95
C ASP A 64 -4.18 -3.67 4.21
N VAL A 65 -3.72 -2.91 5.20
CA VAL A 65 -2.30 -2.92 5.59
C VAL A 65 -1.88 -4.27 6.17
N ALA A 66 -2.72 -4.90 6.99
CA ALA A 66 -2.45 -6.24 7.52
C ALA A 66 -2.37 -7.27 6.38
N TYR A 67 -3.28 -7.19 5.41
CA TYR A 67 -3.26 -8.04 4.23
C TYR A 67 -1.98 -7.84 3.40
N ALA A 68 -1.56 -6.60 3.16
CA ALA A 68 -0.32 -6.32 2.45
C ALA A 68 0.91 -6.85 3.20
N CYS A 69 0.94 -6.73 4.54
CA CYS A 69 2.05 -7.16 5.38
C CYS A 69 2.25 -8.69 5.40
N GLN A 70 1.21 -9.50 5.15
CA GLN A 70 1.32 -10.96 5.18
C GLN A 70 2.29 -11.52 4.12
N PHE A 71 2.51 -10.80 3.03
CA PHE A 71 3.40 -11.24 1.95
C PHE A 71 4.89 -11.05 2.30
N GLY A 72 5.21 -10.31 3.34
CA GLY A 72 6.59 -10.07 3.81
C GLY A 72 7.48 -9.36 2.78
N ARG A 73 6.90 -8.76 1.75
CA ARG A 73 7.59 -8.00 0.71
C ARG A 73 7.24 -6.53 0.84
N TYR A 74 8.24 -5.72 1.07
CA TYR A 74 8.09 -4.28 1.25
C TYR A 74 8.84 -3.52 0.16
N PRO A 75 8.26 -2.46 -0.41
CA PRO A 75 8.95 -1.64 -1.41
C PRO A 75 10.17 -0.95 -0.79
N ASN A 76 11.24 -0.82 -1.58
CA ASN A 76 12.46 -0.13 -1.16
C ASN A 76 12.44 1.38 -1.47
N GLY A 77 11.33 1.90 -1.99
CA GLY A 77 11.20 3.30 -2.36
C GLY A 77 9.85 3.62 -2.98
N PRO A 78 9.65 4.84 -3.47
CA PRO A 78 8.36 5.33 -3.96
C PRO A 78 8.03 4.89 -5.39
N LYS A 79 8.93 4.23 -6.10
CA LYS A 79 8.70 3.81 -7.48
C LYS A 79 7.63 2.75 -7.56
N ILE A 80 6.66 2.94 -8.46
CA ILE A 80 5.55 1.99 -8.66
C ILE A 80 5.34 1.73 -10.15
N GLY A 81 5.20 0.46 -10.51
CA GLY A 81 4.73 0.03 -11.83
C GLY A 81 3.22 -0.20 -11.80
N LEU A 82 2.50 0.45 -12.67
CA LEU A 82 1.06 0.34 -12.79
C LEU A 82 0.70 -0.48 -14.03
N GLN A 83 -0.25 -1.38 -13.87
CA GLN A 83 -0.70 -2.28 -14.95
C GLN A 83 -2.22 -2.27 -14.99
N THR A 84 -2.77 -2.21 -16.20
CA THR A 84 -4.21 -2.15 -16.43
C THR A 84 -4.59 -2.84 -17.74
N ILE A 85 -5.86 -3.12 -17.89
CA ILE A 85 -6.48 -3.56 -19.14
C ILE A 85 -7.35 -2.46 -19.77
N SER A 86 -7.29 -1.25 -19.21
CA SER A 86 -8.09 -0.10 -19.64
C SER A 86 -7.30 1.19 -19.49
N GLY A 87 -7.08 1.90 -20.58
CA GLY A 87 -6.34 3.17 -20.59
C GLY A 87 -6.93 4.21 -19.63
N GLY A 88 -8.26 4.33 -19.56
CA GLY A 88 -8.93 5.27 -18.65
C GLY A 88 -8.65 4.96 -17.17
N ILE A 89 -8.67 3.69 -16.80
CA ILE A 89 -8.32 3.24 -15.44
C ILE A 89 -6.83 3.51 -15.19
N GLY A 90 -5.96 3.27 -16.18
CA GLY A 90 -4.53 3.56 -16.07
C GLY A 90 -4.25 5.02 -15.72
N VAL A 91 -4.95 5.97 -16.37
CA VAL A 91 -4.83 7.39 -16.05
C VAL A 91 -5.25 7.68 -14.59
N GLN A 92 -6.38 7.13 -14.15
CA GLN A 92 -6.85 7.31 -12.77
C GLN A 92 -5.87 6.73 -11.76
N MET A 93 -5.28 5.55 -12.04
CA MET A 93 -4.27 4.94 -11.18
C MET A 93 -3.02 5.81 -11.08
N ALA A 94 -2.53 6.36 -12.20
CA ALA A 94 -1.37 7.25 -12.22
C ALA A 94 -1.61 8.52 -11.40
N ASP A 95 -2.77 9.16 -11.57
CA ASP A 95 -3.17 10.33 -10.80
C ASP A 95 -3.24 10.04 -9.30
N ALA A 96 -3.88 8.92 -8.93
CA ALA A 96 -4.02 8.53 -7.54
C ALA A 96 -2.66 8.21 -6.89
N ALA A 97 -1.79 7.49 -7.60
CA ALA A 97 -0.45 7.16 -7.14
C ALA A 97 0.41 8.42 -6.95
N SER A 98 0.42 9.31 -7.95
CA SER A 98 1.18 10.57 -7.90
C SER A 98 0.72 11.48 -6.76
N LYS A 99 -0.60 11.60 -6.54
CA LYS A 99 -1.17 12.38 -5.41
C LYS A 99 -0.75 11.84 -4.04
N LYS A 100 -0.45 10.54 -3.96
CA LYS A 100 0.04 9.88 -2.74
C LYS A 100 1.58 9.89 -2.63
N GLY A 101 2.28 10.55 -3.56
CA GLY A 101 3.74 10.70 -3.53
C GLY A 101 4.52 9.52 -4.12
N PHE A 102 3.86 8.63 -4.84
CA PHE A 102 4.56 7.59 -5.59
C PHE A 102 5.17 8.15 -6.87
N ASP A 103 6.32 7.59 -7.26
CA ASP A 103 7.01 7.88 -8.51
C ASP A 103 6.51 6.94 -9.62
N VAL A 104 5.70 7.48 -10.53
CA VAL A 104 5.16 6.76 -11.71
C VAL A 104 6.04 7.06 -12.92
N ALA A 105 7.35 6.88 -12.79
CA ALA A 105 8.29 7.08 -13.89
C ALA A 105 8.08 6.05 -15.01
N PRO A 106 8.43 6.39 -16.27
CA PRO A 106 8.40 5.44 -17.38
C PRO A 106 9.21 4.18 -17.05
N LEU A 107 8.73 3.03 -17.48
CA LEU A 107 9.46 1.78 -17.33
C LEU A 107 10.78 1.81 -18.12
N PRO A 108 11.82 1.07 -17.69
CA PRO A 108 13.05 0.90 -18.46
C PRO A 108 12.76 0.41 -19.90
N LYS A 109 13.49 0.92 -20.89
CA LYS A 109 13.28 0.53 -22.30
C LYS A 109 13.34 -0.97 -22.52
N SER A 110 14.28 -1.65 -21.85
CA SER A 110 14.39 -3.12 -21.91
C SER A 110 13.13 -3.86 -21.41
N THR A 111 12.45 -3.29 -20.41
CA THR A 111 11.15 -3.81 -19.92
C THR A 111 10.04 -3.55 -20.94
N GLN A 112 10.00 -2.33 -21.49
CA GLN A 112 9.03 -1.98 -22.54
C GLN A 112 9.16 -2.90 -23.76
N GLU A 113 10.38 -3.16 -24.22
CA GLU A 113 10.66 -4.06 -25.36
C GLU A 113 10.20 -5.49 -25.08
N LYS A 114 10.45 -6.02 -23.87
CA LYS A 114 9.96 -7.36 -23.49
C LYS A 114 8.45 -7.45 -23.52
N ILE A 115 7.76 -6.41 -23.06
CA ILE A 115 6.30 -6.36 -23.08
C ILE A 115 5.78 -6.28 -24.52
N ILE A 116 6.33 -5.41 -25.35
CA ILE A 116 5.93 -5.28 -26.76
C ILE A 116 6.16 -6.58 -27.52
N ASN A 117 7.28 -7.27 -27.30
CA ASN A 117 7.56 -8.55 -27.94
C ASN A 117 6.54 -9.64 -27.54
N LEU A 118 6.01 -9.58 -26.33
CA LEU A 118 5.00 -10.51 -25.85
C LEU A 118 3.58 -10.09 -26.24
N ILE A 119 3.31 -8.79 -26.18
CA ILE A 119 1.99 -8.18 -26.44
C ILE A 119 2.19 -6.95 -27.34
N PRO A 120 2.24 -7.12 -28.67
CA PRO A 120 2.58 -6.05 -29.62
C PRO A 120 1.65 -4.83 -29.59
N PHE A 121 0.44 -4.99 -29.11
CA PHE A 121 -0.57 -3.92 -29.01
C PHE A 121 -0.64 -3.25 -27.65
N ALA A 122 0.21 -3.62 -26.68
CA ALA A 122 0.22 -3.02 -25.35
C ALA A 122 0.74 -1.58 -25.37
N GLY A 123 0.14 -0.72 -24.57
CA GLY A 123 0.74 0.54 -24.19
C GLY A 123 1.81 0.28 -23.11
N VAL A 124 3.09 0.53 -23.40
CA VAL A 124 4.22 0.08 -22.55
C VAL A 124 4.84 1.15 -21.67
N ASN A 125 4.26 2.33 -21.65
CA ASN A 125 4.65 3.33 -20.65
C ASN A 125 4.17 2.90 -19.27
N ASN A 126 4.42 3.70 -18.26
CA ASN A 126 3.84 3.51 -16.95
C ASN A 126 2.67 4.49 -16.79
N PRO A 127 1.43 4.05 -16.68
CA PRO A 127 0.91 2.66 -16.62
C PRO A 127 1.07 1.84 -17.91
N VAL A 128 1.27 0.53 -17.74
CA VAL A 128 1.19 -0.43 -18.86
C VAL A 128 -0.28 -0.75 -19.11
N ASP A 129 -0.74 -0.51 -20.33
CA ASP A 129 -2.10 -0.89 -20.76
C ASP A 129 -2.04 -2.14 -21.67
N PHE A 130 -2.45 -3.26 -21.13
CA PHE A 130 -2.51 -4.51 -21.88
C PHE A 130 -3.74 -4.61 -22.80
N THR A 131 -4.66 -3.65 -22.70
CA THR A 131 -5.98 -3.66 -23.34
C THR A 131 -6.86 -4.86 -22.95
N GLY A 132 -8.16 -4.80 -23.25
CA GLY A 132 -9.08 -5.91 -22.95
C GLY A 132 -8.78 -7.22 -23.72
N GLN A 133 -7.91 -7.18 -24.72
CA GLN A 133 -7.60 -8.35 -25.56
C GLN A 133 -6.89 -9.47 -24.76
N VAL A 134 -6.15 -9.13 -23.70
CA VAL A 134 -5.44 -10.12 -22.87
C VAL A 134 -6.35 -10.89 -21.92
N LEU A 135 -7.62 -10.51 -21.75
CA LEU A 135 -8.52 -11.14 -20.79
C LEU A 135 -8.74 -12.64 -21.05
N ASN A 136 -8.63 -13.06 -22.30
CA ASN A 136 -8.80 -14.45 -22.70
C ASN A 136 -7.49 -15.25 -22.65
N GLU A 137 -6.37 -14.60 -22.33
CA GLU A 137 -5.04 -15.19 -22.37
C GLU A 137 -4.32 -15.04 -21.01
N ARG A 138 -4.83 -15.72 -20.00
CA ARG A 138 -4.34 -15.61 -18.62
C ARG A 138 -2.83 -15.75 -18.48
N LYS A 139 -2.24 -16.71 -19.21
CA LYS A 139 -0.80 -16.93 -19.15
C LYS A 139 -0.01 -15.74 -19.68
N LEU A 140 -0.48 -15.12 -20.76
CA LEU A 140 0.12 -13.93 -21.34
C LEU A 140 0.13 -12.76 -20.35
N LEU A 141 -0.98 -12.58 -19.63
CA LEU A 141 -1.10 -11.58 -18.58
C LEU A 141 -0.12 -11.86 -17.42
N GLU A 142 -0.07 -13.10 -16.92
CA GLU A 142 0.82 -13.48 -15.82
C GLU A 142 2.30 -13.29 -16.19
N ASP A 143 2.71 -13.66 -17.40
CA ASP A 143 4.10 -13.51 -17.88
C ASP A 143 4.47 -12.03 -18.05
N SER A 144 3.55 -11.19 -18.56
CA SER A 144 3.79 -9.76 -18.72
C SER A 144 3.88 -9.02 -17.38
N MET A 145 3.09 -9.41 -16.38
CA MET A 145 3.17 -8.84 -15.03
C MET A 145 4.54 -9.04 -14.38
N ARG A 146 5.23 -10.15 -14.67
CA ARG A 146 6.57 -10.46 -14.14
C ARG A 146 7.66 -9.53 -14.64
N PHE A 147 7.45 -8.84 -15.77
CA PHE A 147 8.44 -7.91 -16.32
C PHE A 147 8.44 -6.55 -15.63
N VAL A 148 7.38 -6.23 -14.88
CA VAL A 148 7.19 -4.92 -14.23
C VAL A 148 7.58 -4.95 -12.75
N ILE A 149 7.79 -6.14 -12.19
CA ILE A 149 8.15 -6.36 -10.77
C ILE A 149 9.65 -6.25 -10.56
#